data_6459feae83287619dc60aa160039e1bd
#
_entry.id   6459feae83287619dc60aa160039e1bd
#
_cell.length_a   1.000
_cell.length_b   1.000
_cell.length_c   1.000
_cell.angle_alpha   90.00
_cell.angle_beta   90.00
_cell.angle_gamma   90.00
#
_symmetry.space_group_name_H-M   'P 1'
#
loop_
_entity.id
_entity.type
_entity.pdbx_description
1 polymer ?
#
loop_
_entity_poly.entity_id
_entity_poly.type
_entity_poly.pdbx_seq_one_letter_code
_entity_poly.pdbx_strand_id
1 'polypeptide(L)'
;MTPAHLPPDLQRRRLLRAGLALAAGAGLWRLAGAVTVDTEPLMLTMSPDGLFVTTAAVFALPRSLEEVLHRGIALYFETVATVVRPRWYWFNEDVAQAKREVRLAYQPLLQRYRVSVGGLQQNYESLDEALGVVQRTRNLRVAEASQLVPGRTYELDARFRLDLSQLPRPFQLNVSSQSDWKIEATFAPQTFVWTP
;
A
#
# COMPACT_ATOMS: atom_id res chain seq x y z
N MET A 1 0.68 -36.94 73.10
CA MET A 1 0.23 -35.81 72.22
C MET A 1 0.87 -35.99 70.88
N THR A 2 0.13 -36.56 69.93
CA THR A 2 0.62 -36.95 68.60
C THR A 2 0.15 -35.85 67.59
N PRO A 3 1.02 -35.26 66.77
CA PRO A 3 0.57 -34.29 65.78
C PRO A 3 -0.08 -35.00 64.62
N ALA A 4 -1.26 -34.56 64.22
CA ALA A 4 -2.03 -35.03 63.08
C ALA A 4 -1.35 -34.69 61.80
N HIS A 5 -1.00 -35.73 61.01
CA HIS A 5 -0.47 -35.62 59.63
C HIS A 5 -1.63 -35.35 58.67
N LEU A 6 -1.65 -34.16 58.04
CA LEU A 6 -2.57 -33.84 56.94
C LEU A 6 -2.12 -34.54 55.64
N PRO A 7 -3.04 -35.08 54.87
CA PRO A 7 -2.69 -35.81 53.62
C PRO A 7 -2.24 -34.83 52.52
N PRO A 8 -1.28 -35.23 51.67
CA PRO A 8 -0.63 -34.36 50.69
C PRO A 8 -1.48 -33.96 49.47
N ASP A 9 -2.71 -34.49 49.37
CA ASP A 9 -3.51 -34.31 48.11
C ASP A 9 -4.25 -32.96 48.02
N LEU A 10 -4.41 -32.25 49.11
CA LEU A 10 -5.10 -30.94 49.13
C LEU A 10 -4.22 -29.76 48.65
N GLN A 11 -2.91 -29.92 48.75
CA GLN A 11 -1.97 -28.89 48.28
C GLN A 11 -1.78 -28.91 46.76
N ARG A 12 -1.84 -30.08 46.13
CA ARG A 12 -1.72 -30.23 44.66
C ARG A 12 -2.94 -29.67 43.92
N ARG A 13 -4.14 -29.74 44.49
CA ARG A 13 -5.37 -29.21 43.86
C ARG A 13 -5.47 -27.69 43.95
N ARG A 14 -4.81 -27.02 44.90
CA ARG A 14 -4.78 -25.56 45.00
C ARG A 14 -3.76 -24.91 44.02
N LEU A 15 -2.66 -25.60 43.72
CA LEU A 15 -1.65 -25.11 42.77
C LEU A 15 -2.12 -25.28 41.30
N LEU A 16 -2.96 -26.26 40.99
CA LEU A 16 -3.53 -26.43 39.65
C LEU A 16 -4.67 -25.44 39.33
N ARG A 17 -5.33 -24.87 40.34
CA ARG A 17 -6.36 -23.84 40.10
C ARG A 17 -5.79 -22.44 40.02
N ALA A 18 -4.60 -22.16 40.54
CA ALA A 18 -3.90 -20.87 40.40
C ALA A 18 -3.21 -20.73 39.02
N GLY A 19 -2.83 -21.83 38.37
CA GLY A 19 -2.19 -21.84 37.04
C GLY A 19 -3.14 -21.57 35.87
N LEU A 20 -4.45 -21.79 36.04
CA LEU A 20 -5.42 -21.64 34.95
C LEU A 20 -5.97 -20.20 34.82
N ALA A 21 -5.78 -19.35 35.84
CA ALA A 21 -6.26 -17.96 35.83
C ALA A 21 -5.29 -16.97 35.18
N LEU A 22 -4.02 -17.35 34.97
CA LEU A 22 -3.02 -16.48 34.30
C LEU A 22 -2.96 -16.65 32.77
N ALA A 23 -3.60 -17.67 32.22
CA ALA A 23 -3.60 -17.92 30.78
C ALA A 23 -4.69 -17.16 29.99
N ALA A 24 -5.64 -16.53 30.67
CA ALA A 24 -6.76 -15.82 30.03
C ALA A 24 -6.51 -14.31 29.77
N GLY A 25 -5.36 -13.77 30.21
CA GLY A 25 -5.02 -12.36 30.08
C GLY A 25 -4.08 -12.00 28.88
N ALA A 26 -3.61 -12.99 28.13
CA ALA A 26 -2.60 -12.78 27.06
C ALA A 26 -3.19 -12.66 25.64
N GLY A 27 -4.41 -12.24 25.50
CA GLY A 27 -5.12 -12.37 24.23
C GLY A 27 -5.80 -11.13 23.70
N LEU A 28 -5.23 -9.93 23.78
CA LEU A 28 -5.70 -8.77 22.95
C LEU A 28 -4.57 -7.75 22.75
N TRP A 29 -3.40 -8.22 22.41
CA TRP A 29 -2.50 -7.33 21.71
C TRP A 29 -3.08 -7.20 20.29
N ARG A 30 -3.84 -6.12 20.07
CA ARG A 30 -4.15 -5.67 18.73
C ARG A 30 -2.80 -5.43 18.05
N LEU A 31 -2.39 -6.35 17.22
CA LEU A 31 -1.39 -6.10 16.20
C LEU A 31 -1.88 -4.85 15.48
N ALA A 32 -1.20 -3.72 15.68
CA ALA A 32 -1.33 -2.56 14.82
C ALA A 32 -0.94 -3.07 13.44
N GLY A 33 -1.92 -3.52 12.66
CA GLY A 33 -1.72 -4.14 11.36
C GLY A 33 -1.28 -3.08 10.39
N ALA A 34 -0.20 -3.33 9.66
CA ALA A 34 0.09 -2.60 8.43
C ALA A 34 -1.18 -2.64 7.56
N VAL A 35 -1.44 -1.53 6.85
CA VAL A 35 -2.59 -1.45 5.94
C VAL A 35 -2.43 -2.52 4.87
N THR A 36 -3.41 -3.40 4.75
CA THR A 36 -3.44 -4.35 3.65
C THR A 36 -3.82 -3.60 2.37
N VAL A 37 -2.99 -3.73 1.35
CA VAL A 37 -3.25 -3.20 0.01
C VAL A 37 -3.44 -4.39 -0.92
N ASP A 38 -4.65 -4.55 -1.43
CA ASP A 38 -4.97 -5.58 -2.42
C ASP A 38 -4.63 -5.06 -3.82
N THR A 39 -3.90 -5.84 -4.61
CA THR A 39 -3.47 -5.44 -5.96
C THR A 39 -4.24 -6.22 -7.02
N GLU A 40 -4.79 -5.49 -8.00
CA GLU A 40 -5.29 -6.10 -9.23
C GLU A 40 -4.11 -6.40 -10.19
N PRO A 41 -4.20 -7.46 -11.01
CA PRO A 41 -3.19 -7.76 -12.00
C PRO A 41 -2.89 -6.58 -12.93
N LEU A 42 -1.64 -6.48 -13.39
CA LEU A 42 -1.25 -5.50 -14.39
C LEU A 42 -1.89 -5.87 -15.74
N MET A 43 -2.75 -5.01 -16.27
CA MET A 43 -3.31 -5.15 -17.62
C MET A 43 -2.47 -4.35 -18.61
N LEU A 44 -1.79 -5.04 -19.50
CA LEU A 44 -0.94 -4.47 -20.53
C LEU A 44 -1.73 -4.22 -21.80
N THR A 45 -1.61 -3.03 -22.36
CA THR A 45 -2.14 -2.70 -23.69
C THR A 45 -0.99 -2.24 -24.58
N MET A 46 -0.73 -2.98 -25.64
CA MET A 46 0.25 -2.64 -26.66
C MET A 46 -0.44 -1.91 -27.80
N SER A 47 0.14 -0.82 -28.25
CA SER A 47 -0.35 -0.05 -29.37
C SER A 47 0.82 0.49 -30.20
N PRO A 48 0.59 0.95 -31.45
CA PRO A 48 1.64 1.58 -32.26
C PRO A 48 2.33 2.77 -31.59
N ASP A 49 1.66 3.42 -30.61
CA ASP A 49 2.19 4.57 -29.87
C ASP A 49 3.07 4.16 -28.68
N GLY A 50 2.95 2.91 -28.21
CA GLY A 50 3.72 2.43 -27.05
C GLY A 50 2.99 1.42 -26.17
N LEU A 51 3.56 1.21 -24.98
CA LEU A 51 3.06 0.31 -23.96
C LEU A 51 2.28 1.10 -22.91
N PHE A 52 1.07 0.66 -22.65
CA PHE A 52 0.19 1.24 -21.61
C PHE A 52 -0.13 0.20 -20.55
N VAL A 53 -0.29 0.66 -19.32
CA VAL A 53 -0.67 -0.18 -18.18
C VAL A 53 -1.93 0.34 -17.49
N THR A 54 -2.79 -0.58 -17.10
CA THR A 54 -3.96 -0.34 -16.23
C THR A 54 -3.88 -1.30 -15.06
N THR A 55 -4.09 -0.78 -13.85
CA THR A 55 -4.07 -1.57 -12.61
C THR A 55 -4.79 -0.84 -11.49
N ALA A 56 -5.03 -1.54 -10.37
CA ALA A 56 -5.55 -0.94 -9.15
C ALA A 56 -4.83 -1.47 -7.91
N ALA A 57 -4.66 -0.57 -6.92
CA ALA A 57 -4.22 -0.88 -5.57
C ALA A 57 -5.33 -0.49 -4.61
N VAL A 58 -6.10 -1.46 -4.13
CA VAL A 58 -7.29 -1.24 -3.30
C VAL A 58 -6.90 -1.29 -1.82
N PHE A 59 -7.21 -0.24 -1.07
CA PHE A 59 -6.94 -0.14 0.36
C PHE A 59 -7.99 0.73 1.05
N ALA A 60 -8.15 0.53 2.35
CA ALA A 60 -8.88 1.45 3.19
C ALA A 60 -7.92 2.49 3.77
N LEU A 61 -8.28 3.78 3.72
CA LEU A 61 -7.46 4.83 4.34
C LEU A 61 -7.56 4.72 5.87
N PRO A 62 -6.44 4.59 6.61
CA PRO A 62 -6.46 4.58 8.06
C PRO A 62 -7.06 5.86 8.65
N ARG A 63 -7.75 5.74 9.75
CA ARG A 63 -8.34 6.90 10.44
C ARG A 63 -7.32 7.98 10.79
N SER A 64 -6.11 7.59 11.16
CA SER A 64 -5.00 8.51 11.45
C SER A 64 -4.63 9.37 10.24
N LEU A 65 -4.63 8.82 9.02
CA LEU A 65 -4.40 9.56 7.77
C LEU A 65 -5.63 10.37 7.34
N GLU A 66 -6.83 9.87 7.61
CA GLU A 66 -8.06 10.62 7.38
C GLU A 66 -8.14 11.88 8.26
N GLU A 67 -7.74 11.79 9.52
CA GLU A 67 -7.64 12.95 10.41
C GLU A 67 -6.61 13.97 9.92
N VAL A 68 -5.47 13.53 9.40
CA VAL A 68 -4.45 14.40 8.79
C VAL A 68 -5.03 15.11 7.57
N LEU A 69 -5.77 14.38 6.73
CA LEU A 69 -6.45 14.91 5.55
C LEU A 69 -7.49 15.98 5.94
N HIS A 70 -8.32 15.74 6.95
CA HIS A 70 -9.33 16.68 7.46
C HIS A 70 -8.72 17.94 8.08
N ARG A 71 -7.48 17.88 8.56
CA ARG A 71 -6.71 19.07 9.00
C ARG A 71 -6.16 19.89 7.82
N GLY A 72 -6.52 19.54 6.58
CA GLY A 72 -6.11 20.25 5.36
C GLY A 72 -4.74 19.86 4.81
N ILE A 73 -4.15 18.78 5.32
CA ILE A 73 -2.87 18.26 4.84
C ILE A 73 -3.14 17.30 3.69
N ALA A 74 -2.56 17.58 2.52
CA ALA A 74 -2.72 16.72 1.36
C ALA A 74 -1.87 15.44 1.46
N LEU A 75 -2.43 14.34 0.97
CA LEU A 75 -1.75 13.08 0.80
C LEU A 75 -1.35 12.89 -0.66
N TYR A 76 -0.15 12.38 -0.89
CA TYR A 76 0.40 12.17 -2.22
C TYR A 76 0.64 10.68 -2.43
N PHE A 77 0.02 10.14 -3.46
CA PHE A 77 0.17 8.75 -3.84
C PHE A 77 0.90 8.67 -5.17
N GLU A 78 1.80 7.70 -5.30
CA GLU A 78 2.49 7.47 -6.56
C GLU A 78 2.36 6.02 -7.01
N THR A 79 2.18 5.86 -8.32
CA THR A 79 2.35 4.59 -9.03
C THR A 79 3.55 4.74 -9.94
N VAL A 80 4.53 3.87 -9.77
CA VAL A 80 5.71 3.81 -10.64
C VAL A 80 5.67 2.49 -11.38
N ALA A 81 5.74 2.54 -12.71
CA ALA A 81 5.82 1.38 -13.58
C ALA A 81 7.13 1.44 -14.38
N THR A 82 7.89 0.34 -14.38
CA THR A 82 9.21 0.24 -15.02
C THR A 82 9.23 -0.93 -15.97
N VAL A 83 9.60 -0.70 -17.23
CA VAL A 83 9.87 -1.74 -18.21
C VAL A 83 11.33 -2.13 -18.11
N VAL A 84 11.56 -3.40 -17.85
CA VAL A 84 12.88 -3.97 -17.63
C VAL A 84 13.20 -4.97 -18.74
N ARG A 85 14.43 -4.95 -19.23
CA ARG A 85 14.95 -5.99 -20.11
C ARG A 85 15.77 -6.99 -19.30
N PRO A 86 15.29 -8.23 -19.10
CA PRO A 86 16.05 -9.27 -18.41
C PRO A 86 17.36 -9.59 -19.14
N ARG A 87 18.47 -9.73 -18.40
CA ARG A 87 19.77 -10.14 -18.91
C ARG A 87 20.29 -11.32 -18.09
N TRP A 88 20.67 -12.42 -18.75
CA TRP A 88 21.09 -13.65 -18.05
C TRP A 88 22.47 -13.57 -17.38
N TYR A 89 23.30 -12.57 -17.74
CA TYR A 89 24.70 -12.47 -17.30
C TYR A 89 25.04 -11.13 -16.61
N TRP A 90 24.07 -10.25 -16.43
CA TRP A 90 24.26 -8.92 -15.84
C TRP A 90 22.99 -8.45 -15.13
N PHE A 91 23.08 -7.27 -14.49
CA PHE A 91 21.86 -6.64 -13.96
C PHE A 91 20.84 -6.38 -15.08
N ASN A 92 19.57 -6.49 -14.72
CA ASN A 92 18.47 -6.10 -15.62
C ASN A 92 18.65 -4.65 -16.03
N GLU A 93 18.22 -4.32 -17.25
CA GLU A 93 18.30 -2.97 -17.79
C GLU A 93 16.92 -2.32 -17.75
N ASP A 94 16.82 -1.17 -17.05
CA ASP A 94 15.63 -0.33 -17.07
C ASP A 94 15.55 0.36 -18.44
N VAL A 95 14.54 0.02 -19.22
CA VAL A 95 14.34 0.52 -20.58
C VAL A 95 13.50 1.77 -20.59
N ALA A 96 12.43 1.78 -19.80
CA ALA A 96 11.52 2.90 -19.67
C ALA A 96 10.86 2.89 -18.29
N GLN A 97 10.48 4.06 -17.80
CA GLN A 97 9.77 4.23 -16.55
C GLN A 97 8.73 5.32 -16.68
N ALA A 98 7.57 5.10 -16.10
CA ALA A 98 6.55 6.12 -15.95
C ALA A 98 6.09 6.24 -14.51
N LYS A 99 5.79 7.46 -14.10
CA LYS A 99 5.29 7.80 -12.77
C LYS A 99 3.94 8.50 -12.89
N ARG A 100 2.96 8.03 -12.14
CA ARG A 100 1.69 8.72 -11.95
C ARG A 100 1.60 9.21 -10.51
N GLU A 101 1.47 10.50 -10.33
CA GLU A 101 1.26 11.13 -9.03
C GLU A 101 -0.19 11.54 -8.87
N VAL A 102 -0.76 11.27 -7.72
CA VAL A 102 -2.12 11.66 -7.34
C VAL A 102 -2.07 12.38 -6.01
N ARG A 103 -2.58 13.60 -5.99
CA ARG A 103 -2.74 14.39 -4.78
C ARG A 103 -4.18 14.33 -4.32
N LEU A 104 -4.41 13.89 -3.10
CA LEU A 104 -5.69 13.89 -2.41
C LEU A 104 -5.67 14.97 -1.33
N ALA A 105 -6.65 15.85 -1.33
CA ALA A 105 -6.80 16.91 -0.34
C ALA A 105 -8.26 17.08 0.08
N TYR A 106 -8.49 17.41 1.35
CA TYR A 106 -9.81 17.81 1.83
C TYR A 106 -9.92 19.33 1.89
N GLN A 107 -11.06 19.85 1.51
CA GLN A 107 -11.38 21.28 1.55
C GLN A 107 -12.43 21.54 2.62
N PRO A 108 -12.06 22.00 3.84
CA PRO A 108 -12.98 22.13 4.95
C PRO A 108 -14.15 23.08 4.68
N LEU A 109 -13.90 24.20 3.96
CA LEU A 109 -14.94 25.19 3.65
C LEU A 109 -16.01 24.64 2.70
N LEU A 110 -15.64 23.75 1.78
CA LEU A 110 -16.54 23.17 0.79
C LEU A 110 -17.04 21.78 1.22
N GLN A 111 -16.44 21.22 2.27
CA GLN A 111 -16.65 19.84 2.75
C GLN A 111 -16.52 18.80 1.62
N ARG A 112 -15.53 19.00 0.74
CA ARG A 112 -15.29 18.15 -0.43
C ARG A 112 -13.85 17.66 -0.49
N TYR A 113 -13.69 16.50 -1.10
CA TYR A 113 -12.38 15.93 -1.40
C TYR A 113 -11.96 16.35 -2.79
N ARG A 114 -10.73 16.83 -2.92
CA ARG A 114 -10.13 17.20 -4.22
C ARG A 114 -9.04 16.20 -4.58
N VAL A 115 -9.17 15.61 -5.75
CA VAL A 115 -8.13 14.77 -6.35
C VAL A 115 -7.51 15.51 -7.51
N SER A 116 -6.17 15.55 -7.54
CA SER A 116 -5.39 16.17 -8.63
C SER A 116 -4.47 15.13 -9.25
N VAL A 117 -4.53 14.99 -10.59
CA VAL A 117 -3.71 14.07 -11.38
C VAL A 117 -3.26 14.78 -12.64
N GLY A 118 -1.94 14.87 -12.88
CA GLY A 118 -1.41 15.45 -14.12
C GLY A 118 -1.91 16.87 -14.41
N GLY A 119 -2.15 17.69 -13.39
CA GLY A 119 -2.68 19.06 -13.52
C GLY A 119 -4.21 19.14 -13.57
N LEU A 120 -4.92 18.05 -13.80
CA LEU A 120 -6.38 18.02 -13.72
C LEU A 120 -6.83 17.91 -12.27
N GLN A 121 -7.90 18.63 -11.92
CA GLN A 121 -8.47 18.66 -10.57
C GLN A 121 -9.96 18.32 -10.64
N GLN A 122 -10.39 17.40 -9.76
CA GLN A 122 -11.80 17.01 -9.62
C GLN A 122 -12.17 17.01 -8.14
N ASN A 123 -13.40 17.42 -7.85
CA ASN A 123 -13.96 17.42 -6.50
C ASN A 123 -14.97 16.27 -6.35
N TYR A 124 -14.95 15.62 -5.19
CA TYR A 124 -15.79 14.49 -4.83
C TYR A 124 -16.49 14.79 -3.52
N GLU A 125 -17.69 14.22 -3.34
CA GLU A 125 -18.51 14.43 -2.14
C GLU A 125 -18.08 13.49 -1.01
N SER A 126 -17.60 12.30 -1.35
CA SER A 126 -17.17 11.29 -0.39
C SER A 126 -15.68 10.94 -0.54
N LEU A 127 -15.09 10.44 0.58
CA LEU A 127 -13.75 9.91 0.59
C LEU A 127 -13.62 8.68 -0.32
N ASP A 128 -14.63 7.81 -0.32
CA ASP A 128 -14.62 6.57 -1.10
C ASP A 128 -14.57 6.83 -2.60
N GLU A 129 -15.33 7.82 -3.09
CA GLU A 129 -15.26 8.24 -4.50
C GLU A 129 -13.88 8.78 -4.86
N ALA A 130 -13.31 9.62 -4.00
CA ALA A 130 -11.99 10.20 -4.20
C ALA A 130 -10.90 9.10 -4.18
N LEU A 131 -10.98 8.15 -3.23
CA LEU A 131 -10.08 6.99 -3.15
C LEU A 131 -10.20 6.10 -4.38
N GLY A 132 -11.39 5.92 -4.94
CA GLY A 132 -11.59 5.17 -6.17
C GLY A 132 -10.76 5.70 -7.36
N VAL A 133 -10.45 6.99 -7.39
CA VAL A 133 -9.55 7.59 -8.39
C VAL A 133 -8.07 7.42 -8.01
N VAL A 134 -7.75 7.56 -6.73
CA VAL A 134 -6.38 7.36 -6.21
C VAL A 134 -5.91 5.94 -6.49
N GLN A 135 -6.73 4.96 -6.17
CA GLN A 135 -6.45 3.53 -6.23
C GLN A 135 -6.27 3.00 -7.66
N ARG A 136 -6.90 3.62 -8.65
CA ARG A 136 -6.90 3.14 -10.04
C ARG A 136 -5.95 3.93 -10.93
N THR A 137 -5.04 3.21 -11.56
CA THR A 137 -4.18 3.73 -12.63
C THR A 137 -4.71 3.22 -13.95
N ARG A 138 -5.16 4.12 -14.83
CA ARG A 138 -5.72 3.77 -16.14
C ARG A 138 -4.86 4.34 -17.26
N ASN A 139 -4.54 3.54 -18.24
CA ASN A 139 -3.83 3.92 -19.46
C ASN A 139 -2.56 4.75 -19.20
N LEU A 140 -1.77 4.35 -18.19
CA LEU A 140 -0.48 4.98 -17.96
C LEU A 140 0.47 4.52 -19.05
N ARG A 141 0.94 5.44 -19.90
CA ARG A 141 1.96 5.14 -20.91
C ARG A 141 3.30 4.95 -20.22
N VAL A 142 3.81 3.72 -20.25
CA VAL A 142 5.05 3.34 -19.56
C VAL A 142 6.26 3.45 -20.51
N ALA A 143 6.08 3.10 -21.78
CA ALA A 143 7.14 3.20 -22.77
C ALA A 143 6.57 3.69 -24.10
N GLU A 144 7.37 4.45 -24.84
CA GLU A 144 7.10 4.76 -26.25
C GLU A 144 7.52 3.57 -27.14
N ALA A 145 6.85 3.39 -28.28
CA ALA A 145 7.18 2.31 -29.22
C ALA A 145 8.66 2.34 -29.66
N SER A 146 9.23 3.55 -29.79
CA SER A 146 10.64 3.77 -30.17
C SER A 146 11.65 3.24 -29.14
N GLN A 147 11.24 3.07 -27.88
CA GLN A 147 12.08 2.55 -26.80
C GLN A 147 12.11 1.02 -26.76
N LEU A 148 11.19 0.36 -27.48
CA LEU A 148 11.00 -1.08 -27.44
C LEU A 148 11.36 -1.71 -28.79
N VAL A 149 12.04 -2.85 -28.75
CA VAL A 149 12.44 -3.58 -29.97
C VAL A 149 11.42 -4.68 -30.27
N PRO A 150 10.80 -4.70 -31.45
CA PRO A 150 9.85 -5.75 -31.83
C PRO A 150 10.41 -7.16 -31.68
N GLY A 151 9.58 -8.08 -31.19
CA GLY A 151 9.95 -9.48 -30.95
C GLY A 151 10.83 -9.74 -29.71
N ARG A 152 11.22 -8.69 -28.97
CA ARG A 152 11.97 -8.87 -27.71
C ARG A 152 11.06 -9.05 -26.52
N THR A 153 11.57 -9.82 -25.56
CA THR A 153 10.92 -10.06 -24.27
C THR A 153 11.34 -8.99 -23.27
N TYR A 154 10.37 -8.48 -22.55
CA TYR A 154 10.50 -7.51 -21.46
C TYR A 154 9.70 -7.98 -20.24
N GLU A 155 9.97 -7.36 -19.11
CA GLU A 155 9.23 -7.51 -17.87
C GLU A 155 8.72 -6.14 -17.42
N LEU A 156 7.47 -6.07 -16.97
CA LEU A 156 6.90 -4.87 -16.39
C LEU A 156 6.80 -5.05 -14.89
N ASP A 157 7.49 -4.21 -14.15
CA ASP A 157 7.37 -4.03 -12.71
C ASP A 157 6.53 -2.81 -12.39
N ALA A 158 5.69 -2.90 -11.36
CA ALA A 158 4.97 -1.73 -10.87
C ALA A 158 4.89 -1.71 -9.34
N ARG A 159 4.87 -0.49 -8.78
CA ARG A 159 4.75 -0.24 -7.35
C ARG A 159 3.80 0.91 -7.11
N PHE A 160 3.00 0.78 -6.07
CA PHE A 160 2.14 1.83 -5.56
C PHE A 160 2.54 2.18 -4.14
N ARG A 161 2.55 3.47 -3.78
CA ARG A 161 2.83 3.89 -2.41
C ARG A 161 2.24 5.26 -2.07
N LEU A 162 2.01 5.50 -0.78
CA LEU A 162 1.86 6.82 -0.21
C LEU A 162 3.25 7.46 -0.06
N ASP A 163 3.46 8.63 -0.67
CA ASP A 163 4.72 9.36 -0.55
C ASP A 163 4.73 10.21 0.74
N LEU A 164 5.28 9.63 1.79
CA LEU A 164 5.38 10.27 3.10
C LEU A 164 6.38 11.44 3.12
N SER A 165 7.26 11.55 2.13
CA SER A 165 8.23 12.65 2.02
C SER A 165 7.57 13.99 1.69
N GLN A 166 6.37 13.97 1.09
CA GLN A 166 5.57 15.14 0.79
C GLN A 166 4.78 15.70 1.98
N LEU A 167 4.75 14.98 3.09
CA LEU A 167 4.09 15.46 4.31
C LEU A 167 4.92 16.58 4.96
N PRO A 168 4.28 17.53 5.68
CA PRO A 168 5.00 18.50 6.50
C PRO A 168 5.92 17.82 7.53
N ARG A 169 7.08 18.41 7.81
CA ARG A 169 8.12 17.84 8.69
C ARG A 169 7.63 17.28 10.03
N PRO A 170 6.69 17.90 10.76
CA PRO A 170 6.21 17.33 12.02
C PRO A 170 5.58 15.94 11.88
N PHE A 171 4.97 15.66 10.72
CA PHE A 171 4.35 14.37 10.44
C PHE A 171 5.37 13.33 9.97
N GLN A 172 6.43 13.74 9.27
CA GLN A 172 7.50 12.84 8.83
C GLN A 172 8.27 12.20 9.99
N LEU A 173 8.42 12.89 11.12
CA LEU A 173 9.14 12.37 12.29
C LEU A 173 8.37 11.26 13.02
N ASN A 174 7.06 11.22 12.90
CA ASN A 174 6.21 10.22 13.55
C ASN A 174 5.94 8.96 12.69
N VAL A 175 6.37 8.97 11.43
CA VAL A 175 6.13 7.87 10.47
C VAL A 175 6.76 6.56 10.95
N SER A 176 7.94 6.61 11.57
CA SER A 176 8.63 5.41 12.06
C SER A 176 7.89 4.68 13.19
N SER A 177 6.99 5.37 13.89
CA SER A 177 6.18 4.81 14.98
C SER A 177 4.76 4.40 14.56
N GLN A 178 4.35 4.75 13.33
CA GLN A 178 2.99 4.52 12.81
C GLN A 178 3.03 3.58 11.60
N SER A 179 2.96 2.28 11.86
CA SER A 179 2.96 1.23 10.82
C SER A 179 1.75 1.34 9.88
N ASP A 180 0.64 1.95 10.33
CA ASP A 180 -0.58 2.17 9.56
C ASP A 180 -0.46 3.28 8.51
N TRP A 181 0.62 4.09 8.53
CA TRP A 181 0.89 5.08 7.48
C TRP A 181 1.66 4.50 6.29
N LYS A 182 2.14 3.28 6.42
CA LYS A 182 2.85 2.59 5.35
C LYS A 182 1.85 1.94 4.40
N ILE A 183 1.33 2.72 3.45
CA ILE A 183 0.49 2.24 2.36
C ILE A 183 1.41 2.03 1.16
N GLU A 184 1.74 0.77 0.89
CA GLU A 184 2.59 0.40 -0.24
C GLU A 184 2.18 -0.98 -0.77
N ALA A 185 2.31 -1.17 -2.07
CA ALA A 185 2.12 -2.45 -2.74
C ALA A 185 3.09 -2.60 -3.90
N THR A 186 3.55 -3.82 -4.10
CA THR A 186 4.29 -4.23 -5.28
C THR A 186 3.39 -5.18 -6.07
N PHE A 187 3.19 -4.88 -7.34
CA PHE A 187 2.41 -5.73 -8.23
C PHE A 187 3.23 -6.95 -8.67
N ALA A 188 2.55 -8.04 -8.98
CA ALA A 188 3.22 -9.19 -9.57
C ALA A 188 3.81 -8.80 -10.94
N PRO A 189 5.12 -9.00 -11.17
CA PRO A 189 5.74 -8.68 -12.44
C PRO A 189 5.10 -9.41 -13.61
N GLN A 190 5.01 -8.75 -14.77
CA GLN A 190 4.47 -9.36 -15.99
C GLN A 190 5.49 -9.39 -17.11
N THR A 191 5.80 -10.59 -17.59
CA THR A 191 6.63 -10.79 -18.79
C THR A 191 5.78 -10.67 -20.04
N PHE A 192 6.27 -9.95 -21.03
CA PHE A 192 5.60 -9.78 -22.33
C PHE A 192 6.61 -9.73 -23.49
N VAL A 193 6.14 -10.06 -24.68
CA VAL A 193 6.88 -9.86 -25.92
C VAL A 193 6.32 -8.64 -26.62
N TRP A 194 7.19 -7.69 -26.98
CA TRP A 194 6.74 -6.49 -27.66
C TRP A 194 6.32 -6.78 -29.10
N THR A 195 5.05 -6.60 -29.39
CA THR A 195 4.43 -6.72 -30.73
C THR A 195 3.51 -5.52 -30.92
N PRO A 196 4.00 -4.44 -31.60
CA PRO A 196 3.24 -3.19 -31.79
C PRO A 196 2.05 -3.34 -32.70
#